data_e6ed9cdfe482cd98c2c29716d9635d19
#
_entry.id   e6ed9cdfe482cd98c2c29716d9635d19
#
_cell.length_a   1.000
_cell.length_b   1.000
_cell.length_c   1.000
_cell.angle_alpha   90.00
_cell.angle_beta   90.00
_cell.angle_gamma   90.00
#
_symmetry.space_group_name_H-M   'P 1'
#
loop_
_entity.id
_entity.type
_entity.pdbx_description
1 polymer ?
#
loop_
_entity_poly.entity_id
_entity_poly.type
_entity_poly.pdbx_seq_one_letter_code
_entity_poly.pdbx_strand_id
1 'polypeptide(L)'
;MNYLSFLLGLLEGQDWIKLEDIALSNPKTFKVASKTISDFEELYGMPLLHACVRYGIPIKVLDKMIKLYPHALKEEDCLGRTPLHVAAGSGASHWVIKLLTMNYPQACNVQDEDGRTPLHFACDTTCELFEDDQYLPRGPPSLDTIRVLLSGSLDAVTLEDVGEMNAVEYAIVSDAPIEVVNLLQKASQRVMRKTKINNSPRTLCLTSVMARMRAH
;
A
#
# COMPACT_ATOMS: atom_id res chain seq x y z
N MET A 1 -7.63 -5.17 -33.13
CA MET A 1 -7.53 -4.48 -31.83
C MET A 1 -6.59 -5.30 -30.97
N ASN A 2 -5.50 -4.73 -30.49
CA ASN A 2 -4.53 -5.46 -29.65
C ASN A 2 -5.22 -5.72 -28.29
N TYR A 3 -4.98 -6.89 -27.71
CA TYR A 3 -5.54 -7.27 -26.40
C TYR A 3 -5.23 -6.25 -25.31
N LEU A 4 -4.03 -5.67 -25.35
CA LEU A 4 -3.61 -4.58 -24.46
C LEU A 4 -4.51 -3.34 -24.61
N SER A 5 -4.70 -2.83 -25.84
CA SER A 5 -5.58 -1.66 -26.08
C SER A 5 -7.01 -1.90 -25.62
N PHE A 6 -7.46 -3.16 -25.68
CA PHE A 6 -8.76 -3.55 -25.16
C PHE A 6 -8.79 -3.45 -23.62
N LEU A 7 -7.77 -4.00 -22.91
CA LEU A 7 -7.69 -3.96 -21.44
C LEU A 7 -7.56 -2.50 -20.95
N LEU A 8 -6.72 -1.71 -21.59
CA LEU A 8 -6.56 -0.29 -21.24
C LEU A 8 -7.89 0.46 -21.44
N GLY A 9 -8.57 0.24 -22.54
CA GLY A 9 -9.89 0.83 -22.76
C GLY A 9 -10.93 0.43 -21.71
N LEU A 10 -10.84 -0.76 -21.13
CA LEU A 10 -11.71 -1.16 -20.01
C LEU A 10 -11.35 -0.42 -18.72
N LEU A 11 -10.05 -0.24 -18.44
CA LEU A 11 -9.58 0.46 -17.25
C LEU A 11 -9.90 1.96 -17.33
N GLU A 12 -9.55 2.61 -18.42
CA GLU A 12 -9.83 4.03 -18.67
C GLU A 12 -11.33 4.33 -18.72
N GLY A 13 -12.09 3.47 -19.39
CA GLY A 13 -13.54 3.54 -19.47
C GLY A 13 -14.26 3.07 -18.20
N GLN A 14 -13.51 2.56 -17.23
CA GLN A 14 -14.04 2.02 -15.96
C GLN A 14 -15.13 0.95 -16.17
N ASP A 15 -15.00 0.12 -17.23
CA ASP A 15 -15.93 -0.97 -17.53
C ASP A 15 -15.61 -2.19 -16.63
N TRP A 16 -15.87 -1.99 -15.35
CA TRP A 16 -15.57 -2.98 -14.30
C TRP A 16 -16.34 -4.29 -14.47
N ILE A 17 -17.51 -4.26 -15.12
CA ILE A 17 -18.33 -5.44 -15.36
C ILE A 17 -17.62 -6.38 -16.34
N LYS A 18 -17.14 -5.85 -17.46
CA LYS A 18 -16.38 -6.66 -18.43
C LYS A 18 -15.04 -7.11 -17.87
N LEU A 19 -14.36 -6.25 -17.09
CA LEU A 19 -13.11 -6.64 -16.46
C LEU A 19 -13.33 -7.78 -15.45
N GLU A 20 -14.41 -7.72 -14.66
CA GLU A 20 -14.81 -8.78 -13.75
C GLU A 20 -15.10 -10.09 -14.51
N ASP A 21 -15.84 -10.03 -15.60
CA ASP A 21 -16.14 -11.20 -16.44
C ASP A 21 -14.87 -11.85 -17.00
N ILE A 22 -13.88 -11.06 -17.40
CA ILE A 22 -12.57 -11.56 -17.85
C ILE A 22 -11.85 -12.24 -16.69
N ALA A 23 -11.84 -11.63 -15.52
CA ALA A 23 -11.18 -12.19 -14.34
C ALA A 23 -11.85 -13.48 -13.87
N LEU A 24 -13.19 -13.58 -13.97
CA LEU A 24 -13.96 -14.76 -13.56
C LEU A 24 -13.88 -15.91 -14.57
N SER A 25 -13.75 -15.60 -15.86
CA SER A 25 -13.87 -16.58 -16.93
C SER A 25 -12.77 -17.65 -16.87
N ASN A 26 -11.54 -17.28 -16.48
CA ASN A 26 -10.42 -18.21 -16.41
C ASN A 26 -9.23 -17.62 -15.62
N PRO A 27 -8.69 -18.34 -14.63
CA PRO A 27 -7.45 -17.92 -13.93
C PRO A 27 -6.25 -17.67 -14.87
N LYS A 28 -6.16 -18.40 -15.98
CA LYS A 28 -5.12 -18.16 -16.99
C LYS A 28 -5.28 -16.80 -17.67
N THR A 29 -6.52 -16.40 -17.93
CA THR A 29 -6.83 -15.10 -18.54
C THR A 29 -6.42 -13.95 -17.66
N PHE A 30 -6.66 -14.04 -16.33
CA PHE A 30 -6.21 -13.03 -15.37
C PHE A 30 -4.67 -12.91 -15.38
N LYS A 31 -3.96 -14.04 -15.33
CA LYS A 31 -2.49 -14.04 -15.37
C LYS A 31 -1.95 -13.46 -16.67
N VAL A 32 -2.58 -13.77 -17.80
CA VAL A 32 -2.21 -13.18 -19.09
C VAL A 32 -2.49 -11.68 -19.10
N ALA A 33 -3.65 -11.23 -18.60
CA ALA A 33 -4.00 -9.82 -18.51
C ALA A 33 -3.01 -9.05 -17.60
N SER A 34 -2.67 -9.60 -16.43
CA SER A 34 -1.69 -9.00 -15.53
C SER A 34 -0.32 -8.85 -16.20
N LYS A 35 0.15 -9.92 -16.85
CA LYS A 35 1.42 -9.87 -17.58
C LYS A 35 1.39 -8.89 -18.75
N THR A 36 0.30 -8.88 -19.53
CA THR A 36 0.16 -7.99 -20.68
C THR A 36 0.24 -6.51 -20.26
N ILE A 37 -0.37 -6.17 -19.14
CA ILE A 37 -0.34 -4.80 -18.61
C ILE A 37 1.04 -4.47 -18.02
N SER A 38 1.66 -5.41 -17.30
CA SER A 38 2.99 -5.19 -16.73
C SER A 38 4.11 -5.11 -17.79
N ASP A 39 3.92 -5.71 -18.96
CA ASP A 39 4.87 -5.60 -20.08
C ASP A 39 4.74 -4.27 -20.85
N PHE A 40 3.80 -3.39 -20.46
CA PHE A 40 3.53 -2.13 -21.13
C PHE A 40 4.28 -0.97 -20.47
N GLU A 41 5.23 -0.37 -21.18
CA GLU A 41 6.14 0.66 -20.66
C GLU A 41 5.40 1.89 -20.11
N GLU A 42 4.32 2.34 -20.78
CA GLU A 42 3.51 3.49 -20.36
C GLU A 42 2.77 3.27 -19.03
N LEU A 43 2.65 2.03 -18.56
CA LEU A 43 2.12 1.69 -17.24
C LEU A 43 3.21 1.28 -16.24
N TYR A 44 4.48 1.60 -16.53
CA TYR A 44 5.61 1.39 -15.60
C TYR A 44 5.70 -0.04 -15.05
N GLY A 45 5.44 -1.05 -15.89
CA GLY A 45 5.48 -2.45 -15.46
C GLY A 45 4.45 -2.83 -14.41
N MET A 46 3.36 -2.07 -14.31
CA MET A 46 2.34 -2.22 -13.28
C MET A 46 1.51 -3.48 -13.49
N PRO A 47 1.39 -4.39 -12.49
CA PRO A 47 0.48 -5.52 -12.55
C PRO A 47 -0.99 -5.07 -12.60
N LEU A 48 -1.88 -5.96 -13.09
CA LEU A 48 -3.29 -5.62 -13.29
C LEU A 48 -4.00 -5.07 -12.05
N LEU A 49 -3.73 -5.62 -10.87
CA LEU A 49 -4.40 -5.15 -9.65
C LEU A 49 -3.99 -3.73 -9.28
N HIS A 50 -2.71 -3.34 -9.52
CA HIS A 50 -2.24 -1.97 -9.34
C HIS A 50 -2.98 -1.02 -10.28
N ALA A 51 -3.08 -1.38 -11.56
CA ALA A 51 -3.81 -0.60 -12.54
C ALA A 51 -5.29 -0.46 -12.17
N CYS A 52 -5.95 -1.54 -11.75
CA CYS A 52 -7.34 -1.49 -11.28
C CYS A 52 -7.52 -0.51 -10.11
N VAL A 53 -6.61 -0.54 -9.14
CA VAL A 53 -6.64 0.36 -7.98
C VAL A 53 -6.41 1.80 -8.40
N ARG A 54 -5.44 2.05 -9.29
CA ARG A 54 -5.17 3.38 -9.86
C ARG A 54 -6.41 3.98 -10.52
N TYR A 55 -7.11 3.20 -11.34
CA TYR A 55 -8.31 3.64 -12.07
C TYR A 55 -9.60 3.62 -11.24
N GLY A 56 -9.53 3.38 -9.94
CA GLY A 56 -10.65 3.53 -9.03
C GLY A 56 -11.62 2.35 -9.02
N ILE A 57 -11.10 1.13 -9.01
CA ILE A 57 -11.90 -0.11 -8.94
C ILE A 57 -12.96 -0.06 -7.83
N PRO A 58 -14.23 -0.41 -8.11
CA PRO A 58 -15.26 -0.54 -7.10
C PRO A 58 -14.93 -1.63 -6.08
N ILE A 59 -15.20 -1.35 -4.80
CA ILE A 59 -14.85 -2.26 -3.69
C ILE A 59 -15.40 -3.67 -3.86
N LYS A 60 -16.59 -3.81 -4.45
CA LYS A 60 -17.22 -5.13 -4.69
C LYS A 60 -16.44 -5.96 -5.71
N VAL A 61 -15.93 -5.32 -6.77
CA VAL A 61 -15.11 -5.98 -7.80
C VAL A 61 -13.75 -6.31 -7.22
N LEU A 62 -13.13 -5.37 -6.49
CA LEU A 62 -11.87 -5.59 -5.79
C LEU A 62 -11.93 -6.79 -4.84
N ASP A 63 -12.97 -6.89 -4.01
CA ASP A 63 -13.16 -8.01 -3.08
C ASP A 63 -13.22 -9.36 -3.79
N LYS A 64 -13.93 -9.43 -4.93
CA LYS A 64 -13.97 -10.64 -5.76
C LYS A 64 -12.60 -10.98 -6.36
N MET A 65 -11.89 -9.99 -6.89
CA MET A 65 -10.55 -10.18 -7.46
C MET A 65 -9.57 -10.68 -6.41
N ILE A 66 -9.57 -10.11 -5.21
CA ILE A 66 -8.71 -10.54 -4.10
C ILE A 66 -8.99 -12.00 -3.70
N LYS A 67 -10.27 -12.39 -3.63
CA LYS A 67 -10.66 -13.77 -3.30
C LYS A 67 -10.19 -14.78 -4.35
N LEU A 68 -10.23 -14.40 -5.61
CA LEU A 68 -9.80 -15.25 -6.72
C LEU A 68 -8.27 -15.29 -6.88
N TYR A 69 -7.60 -14.17 -6.64
CA TYR A 69 -6.17 -13.97 -6.89
C TYR A 69 -5.47 -13.31 -5.69
N PRO A 70 -5.43 -13.97 -4.53
CA PRO A 70 -4.87 -13.37 -3.31
C PRO A 70 -3.38 -13.06 -3.42
N HIS A 71 -2.65 -13.74 -4.32
CA HIS A 71 -1.25 -13.47 -4.58
C HIS A 71 -1.01 -12.10 -5.24
N ALA A 72 -1.99 -11.57 -5.98
CA ALA A 72 -1.88 -10.25 -6.61
C ALA A 72 -1.67 -9.11 -5.60
N LEU A 73 -2.05 -9.31 -4.32
CA LEU A 73 -1.78 -8.36 -3.24
C LEU A 73 -0.29 -8.21 -2.90
N LYS A 74 0.52 -9.20 -3.28
CA LYS A 74 1.97 -9.27 -3.01
C LYS A 74 2.81 -8.92 -4.23
N GLU A 75 2.17 -8.77 -5.38
CA GLU A 75 2.87 -8.36 -6.60
C GLU A 75 3.41 -6.95 -6.40
N GLU A 76 4.59 -6.71 -6.91
CA GLU A 76 5.29 -5.44 -6.91
C GLU A 76 5.41 -4.95 -8.36
N ASP A 77 5.32 -3.65 -8.57
CA ASP A 77 5.64 -3.05 -9.87
C ASP A 77 7.15 -2.84 -10.04
N CYS A 78 7.57 -2.19 -11.13
CA CYS A 78 8.98 -1.95 -11.43
C CYS A 78 9.69 -1.05 -10.41
N LEU A 79 8.96 -0.37 -9.53
CA LEU A 79 9.49 0.46 -8.45
C LEU A 79 9.35 -0.21 -7.07
N GLY A 80 9.02 -1.50 -7.00
CA GLY A 80 8.82 -2.23 -5.75
C GLY A 80 7.52 -1.87 -5.01
N ARG A 81 6.58 -1.18 -5.68
CA ARG A 81 5.32 -0.75 -5.06
C ARG A 81 4.29 -1.87 -5.11
N THR A 82 3.62 -2.13 -3.99
CA THR A 82 2.46 -3.04 -3.92
C THR A 82 1.16 -2.32 -4.29
N PRO A 83 0.04 -3.02 -4.54
CA PRO A 83 -1.27 -2.39 -4.73
C PRO A 83 -1.68 -1.43 -3.60
N LEU A 84 -1.20 -1.67 -2.37
CA LEU A 84 -1.47 -0.80 -1.23
C LEU A 84 -0.72 0.54 -1.33
N HIS A 85 0.50 0.58 -1.89
CA HIS A 85 1.22 1.83 -2.19
C HIS A 85 0.44 2.66 -3.20
N VAL A 86 0.03 2.03 -4.30
CA VAL A 86 -0.76 2.70 -5.34
C VAL A 86 -2.09 3.22 -4.78
N ALA A 87 -2.80 2.41 -3.97
CA ALA A 87 -4.03 2.84 -3.33
C ALA A 87 -3.84 4.06 -2.42
N ALA A 88 -2.78 4.03 -1.59
CA ALA A 88 -2.46 5.13 -0.68
C ALA A 88 -2.09 6.41 -1.44
N GLY A 89 -1.24 6.27 -2.44
CA GLY A 89 -0.75 7.38 -3.24
C GLY A 89 -1.79 7.93 -4.23
N SER A 90 -2.70 7.14 -4.78
CA SER A 90 -3.78 7.62 -5.66
C SER A 90 -4.97 8.23 -4.89
N GLY A 91 -4.93 8.26 -3.56
CA GLY A 91 -6.04 8.76 -2.76
C GLY A 91 -7.29 7.87 -2.80
N ALA A 92 -7.11 6.57 -2.98
CA ALA A 92 -8.22 5.62 -2.96
C ALA A 92 -9.03 5.73 -1.64
N SER A 93 -10.32 5.40 -1.71
CA SER A 93 -11.16 5.45 -0.52
C SER A 93 -10.60 4.60 0.62
N HIS A 94 -10.79 5.03 1.87
CA HIS A 94 -10.34 4.27 3.04
C HIS A 94 -10.93 2.85 3.10
N TRP A 95 -12.05 2.58 2.43
CA TRP A 95 -12.62 1.24 2.30
C TRP A 95 -11.77 0.33 1.41
N VAL A 96 -11.23 0.85 0.31
CA VAL A 96 -10.28 0.13 -0.57
C VAL A 96 -9.01 -0.16 0.21
N ILE A 97 -8.43 0.86 0.86
CA ILE A 97 -7.25 0.71 1.72
C ILE A 97 -7.49 -0.35 2.80
N LYS A 98 -8.66 -0.30 3.46
CA LYS A 98 -9.04 -1.28 4.50
C LYS A 98 -9.11 -2.70 3.95
N LEU A 99 -9.72 -2.89 2.78
CA LEU A 99 -9.85 -4.21 2.17
C LEU A 99 -8.47 -4.79 1.82
N LEU A 100 -7.59 -3.99 1.23
CA LEU A 100 -6.21 -4.39 0.91
C LEU A 100 -5.42 -4.74 2.19
N THR A 101 -5.46 -3.86 3.19
CA THR A 101 -4.77 -4.04 4.48
C THR A 101 -5.26 -5.28 5.23
N MET A 102 -6.57 -5.54 5.26
CA MET A 102 -7.13 -6.71 5.95
C MET A 102 -6.71 -8.03 5.30
N ASN A 103 -6.55 -8.07 3.98
CA ASN A 103 -6.18 -9.28 3.25
C ASN A 103 -4.66 -9.48 3.17
N TYR A 104 -3.86 -8.42 3.27
CA TYR A 104 -2.39 -8.50 3.32
C TYR A 104 -1.80 -7.38 4.20
N PRO A 105 -1.87 -7.53 5.56
CA PRO A 105 -1.38 -6.50 6.50
C PRO A 105 0.11 -6.21 6.35
N GLN A 106 0.90 -7.21 5.92
CA GLN A 106 2.35 -7.06 5.75
C GLN A 106 2.70 -5.99 4.72
N ALA A 107 1.81 -5.72 3.74
CA ALA A 107 2.01 -4.64 2.78
C ALA A 107 2.21 -3.26 3.42
N CYS A 108 1.69 -3.05 4.65
CA CYS A 108 1.88 -1.78 5.36
C CYS A 108 3.37 -1.46 5.70
N ASN A 109 4.23 -2.49 5.73
CA ASN A 109 5.66 -2.35 6.02
C ASN A 109 6.55 -2.57 4.80
N VAL A 110 5.99 -2.92 3.67
CA VAL A 110 6.78 -3.03 2.43
C VAL A 110 7.28 -1.63 2.09
N GLN A 111 8.57 -1.54 1.79
CA GLN A 111 9.21 -0.34 1.29
C GLN A 111 9.48 -0.52 -0.19
N ASP A 112 9.16 0.51 -0.98
CA ASP A 112 9.49 0.55 -2.40
C ASP A 112 10.99 0.81 -2.62
N GLU A 113 11.44 1.00 -3.86
CA GLU A 113 12.86 1.25 -4.18
C GLU A 113 13.42 2.52 -3.52
N ASP A 114 12.56 3.51 -3.21
CA ASP A 114 12.93 4.72 -2.49
C ASP A 114 12.84 4.56 -0.96
N GLY A 115 12.53 3.37 -0.46
CA GLY A 115 12.33 3.11 0.98
C GLY A 115 10.98 3.59 1.51
N ARG A 116 10.04 3.99 0.65
CA ARG A 116 8.75 4.54 1.03
C ARG A 116 7.72 3.44 1.28
N THR A 117 7.00 3.54 2.38
CA THR A 117 5.86 2.65 2.69
C THR A 117 4.53 3.24 2.21
N PRO A 118 3.43 2.46 2.15
CA PRO A 118 2.10 3.02 1.87
C PRO A 118 1.71 4.18 2.79
N LEU A 119 2.24 4.21 4.02
CA LEU A 119 1.98 5.31 4.96
C LEU A 119 2.65 6.61 4.53
N HIS A 120 3.87 6.56 3.97
CA HIS A 120 4.53 7.72 3.37
C HIS A 120 3.69 8.29 2.22
N PHE A 121 3.25 7.43 1.30
CA PHE A 121 2.39 7.83 0.18
C PHE A 121 1.06 8.44 0.62
N ALA A 122 0.46 7.93 1.70
CA ALA A 122 -0.78 8.49 2.25
C ALA A 122 -0.58 9.86 2.89
N CYS A 123 0.62 10.18 3.36
CA CYS A 123 0.97 11.45 4.00
C CYS A 123 1.51 12.49 3.01
N ASP A 124 2.03 12.06 1.86
CA ASP A 124 2.61 12.93 0.85
C ASP A 124 1.57 13.38 -0.17
N THR A 125 1.12 14.63 -0.07
CA THR A 125 0.16 15.23 -1.02
C THR A 125 0.81 15.67 -2.33
N THR A 126 2.15 15.72 -2.37
CA THR A 126 2.93 16.16 -3.54
C THR A 126 3.45 14.99 -4.37
N CYS A 127 3.28 13.74 -3.87
CA CYS A 127 3.76 12.56 -4.54
C CYS A 127 3.06 12.36 -5.90
N GLU A 128 3.83 12.37 -6.96
CA GLU A 128 3.42 11.95 -8.29
C GLU A 128 3.70 10.45 -8.41
N LEU A 129 2.65 9.63 -8.38
CA LEU A 129 2.79 8.18 -8.60
C LEU A 129 3.14 7.85 -10.05
N PHE A 130 2.67 8.70 -10.97
CA PHE A 130 2.80 8.53 -12.41
C PHE A 130 2.94 9.90 -13.07
N GLU A 131 3.64 9.98 -14.20
CA GLU A 131 3.87 11.24 -14.91
C GLU A 131 2.57 11.99 -15.27
N ASP A 132 1.47 11.25 -15.49
CA ASP A 132 0.17 11.83 -15.82
C ASP A 132 -0.58 12.39 -14.60
N ASP A 133 -0.11 12.13 -13.38
CA ASP A 133 -0.79 12.55 -12.14
C ASP A 133 -0.59 14.06 -11.83
N GLN A 134 0.27 14.77 -12.56
CA GLN A 134 0.59 16.19 -12.35
C GLN A 134 -0.63 17.12 -12.30
N TYR A 135 -1.76 16.68 -12.81
CA TYR A 135 -2.98 17.49 -12.93
C TYR A 135 -4.09 17.12 -11.94
N LEU A 136 -3.88 16.10 -11.10
CA LEU A 136 -4.87 15.68 -10.12
C LEU A 136 -4.47 16.18 -8.73
N PRO A 137 -4.99 17.33 -8.27
CA PRO A 137 -4.72 17.80 -6.92
C PRO A 137 -5.25 16.76 -5.93
N ARG A 138 -4.35 16.19 -5.14
CA ARG A 138 -4.74 15.32 -4.03
C ARG A 138 -5.28 16.16 -2.89
N GLY A 139 -6.34 15.68 -2.29
CA GLY A 139 -6.81 16.25 -1.05
C GLY A 139 -5.82 16.01 0.10
N PRO A 140 -6.00 16.71 1.23
CA PRO A 140 -5.16 16.50 2.40
C PRO A 140 -5.22 15.03 2.88
N PRO A 141 -4.18 14.52 3.58
CA PRO A 141 -4.16 13.18 4.10
C PRO A 141 -5.40 12.82 4.91
N SER A 142 -6.08 11.73 4.54
CA SER A 142 -7.32 11.31 5.19
C SER A 142 -7.03 10.64 6.54
N LEU A 143 -7.64 11.15 7.62
CA LEU A 143 -7.51 10.59 8.95
C LEU A 143 -7.92 9.10 9.01
N ASP A 144 -8.97 8.72 8.28
CA ASP A 144 -9.45 7.34 8.27
C ASP A 144 -8.49 6.41 7.51
N THR A 145 -7.91 6.88 6.40
CA THR A 145 -6.85 6.15 5.70
C THR A 145 -5.65 5.90 6.60
N ILE A 146 -5.16 6.93 7.30
CA ILE A 146 -4.02 6.80 8.23
C ILE A 146 -4.35 5.82 9.37
N ARG A 147 -5.54 5.87 9.94
CA ARG A 147 -5.98 4.91 10.98
C ARG A 147 -5.96 3.47 10.48
N VAL A 148 -6.43 3.25 9.25
CA VAL A 148 -6.44 1.92 8.64
C VAL A 148 -5.02 1.40 8.45
N LEU A 149 -4.12 2.18 7.86
CA LEU A 149 -2.73 1.79 7.64
C LEU A 149 -2.00 1.49 8.96
N LEU A 150 -2.16 2.35 9.97
CA LEU A 150 -1.61 2.12 11.30
C LEU A 150 -2.21 0.89 12.02
N SER A 151 -3.45 0.52 11.70
CA SER A 151 -4.05 -0.72 12.23
C SER A 151 -3.45 -1.98 11.57
N GLY A 152 -2.98 -1.89 10.34
CA GLY A 152 -2.26 -2.96 9.65
C GLY A 152 -0.85 -3.15 10.18
N SER A 153 -0.12 -2.05 10.37
CA SER A 153 1.16 -2.02 11.07
C SER A 153 1.43 -0.68 11.74
N LEU A 154 1.65 -0.74 13.05
CA LEU A 154 2.04 0.44 13.81
C LEU A 154 3.51 0.82 13.54
N ASP A 155 4.36 -0.15 13.24
CA ASP A 155 5.80 0.05 13.08
C ASP A 155 6.12 0.85 11.81
N ALA A 156 5.23 0.83 10.81
CA ALA A 156 5.36 1.62 9.58
C ALA A 156 5.57 3.13 9.83
N VAL A 157 5.09 3.66 10.99
CA VAL A 157 5.23 5.08 11.32
C VAL A 157 6.66 5.53 11.62
N THR A 158 7.55 4.58 11.91
CA THR A 158 8.96 4.85 12.26
C THR A 158 9.93 4.40 11.17
N LEU A 159 9.42 3.83 10.08
CA LEU A 159 10.26 3.52 8.94
C LEU A 159 10.62 4.81 8.21
N GLU A 160 11.87 4.91 7.80
CA GLU A 160 12.43 6.03 7.06
C GLU A 160 12.67 5.61 5.61
N ASP A 161 12.50 6.54 4.69
CA ASP A 161 12.85 6.38 3.30
C ASP A 161 14.35 6.64 3.04
N VAL A 162 14.80 6.59 1.79
CA VAL A 162 16.20 6.87 1.41
C VAL A 162 16.63 8.31 1.71
N GLY A 163 15.68 9.23 1.90
CA GLY A 163 15.90 10.62 2.32
C GLY A 163 15.87 10.81 3.84
N GLU A 164 15.86 9.71 4.61
CA GLU A 164 15.77 9.72 6.08
C GLU A 164 14.47 10.38 6.61
N MET A 165 13.42 10.43 5.77
CA MET A 165 12.12 10.99 6.15
C MET A 165 11.13 9.86 6.52
N ASN A 166 10.42 10.05 7.62
CA ASN A 166 9.32 9.17 8.03
C ASN A 166 7.95 9.79 7.73
N ALA A 167 6.88 9.02 7.92
CA ALA A 167 5.52 9.44 7.60
C ALA A 167 5.04 10.67 8.40
N VAL A 168 5.60 10.93 9.60
CA VAL A 168 5.25 12.14 10.39
C VAL A 168 5.80 13.39 9.70
N GLU A 169 7.03 13.31 9.22
CA GLU A 169 7.70 14.41 8.52
C GLU A 169 7.01 14.72 7.19
N TYR A 170 6.65 13.69 6.43
CA TYR A 170 5.83 13.85 5.22
C TYR A 170 4.50 14.56 5.52
N ALA A 171 3.79 14.16 6.58
CA ALA A 171 2.54 14.80 6.97
C ALA A 171 2.73 16.28 7.34
N ILE A 172 3.86 16.64 7.97
CA ILE A 172 4.17 18.04 8.33
C ILE A 172 4.50 18.85 7.07
N VAL A 173 5.33 18.32 6.18
CA VAL A 173 5.73 19.00 4.92
C VAL A 173 4.54 19.18 3.99
N SER A 174 3.62 18.21 3.97
CA SER A 174 2.38 18.26 3.17
C SER A 174 1.24 19.08 3.80
N ASP A 175 1.51 19.82 4.89
CA ASP A 175 0.52 20.62 5.59
C ASP A 175 -0.75 19.85 5.98
N ALA A 176 -0.54 18.60 6.45
CA ALA A 176 -1.63 17.71 6.83
C ALA A 176 -2.46 18.28 8.01
N PRO A 177 -3.74 17.94 8.11
CA PRO A 177 -4.58 18.32 9.25
C PRO A 177 -3.91 17.93 10.58
N ILE A 178 -4.01 18.81 11.57
CA ILE A 178 -3.35 18.62 12.89
C ILE A 178 -3.75 17.31 13.57
N GLU A 179 -4.95 16.81 13.30
CA GLU A 179 -5.44 15.53 13.81
C GLU A 179 -4.63 14.34 13.25
N VAL A 180 -4.22 14.42 11.97
CA VAL A 180 -3.36 13.43 11.31
C VAL A 180 -1.97 13.44 11.93
N VAL A 181 -1.35 14.62 12.05
CA VAL A 181 -0.02 14.77 12.64
C VAL A 181 -0.02 14.25 14.09
N ASN A 182 -1.02 14.63 14.89
CA ASN A 182 -1.16 14.16 16.27
C ASN A 182 -1.33 12.64 16.36
N LEU A 183 -2.07 12.03 15.43
CA LEU A 183 -2.26 10.58 15.39
C LEU A 183 -0.94 9.87 15.10
N LEU A 184 -0.20 10.32 14.09
CA LEU A 184 1.10 9.77 13.70
C LEU A 184 2.14 9.92 14.82
N GLN A 185 2.24 11.09 15.45
CA GLN A 185 3.14 11.33 16.59
C GLN A 185 2.83 10.40 17.77
N LYS A 186 1.54 10.23 18.12
CA LYS A 186 1.13 9.29 19.17
C LYS A 186 1.49 7.84 18.81
N ALA A 187 1.34 7.46 17.55
CA ALA A 187 1.72 6.15 17.05
C ALA A 187 3.24 5.93 17.17
N SER A 188 4.06 6.88 16.70
CA SER A 188 5.52 6.85 16.81
C SER A 188 5.99 6.72 18.27
N GLN A 189 5.43 7.52 19.18
CA GLN A 189 5.73 7.42 20.61
C GLN A 189 5.42 6.04 21.20
N ARG A 190 4.34 5.39 20.74
CA ARG A 190 3.98 4.02 21.19
C ARG A 190 5.01 2.99 20.73
N VAL A 191 5.48 3.07 19.48
CA VAL A 191 6.54 2.19 18.96
C VAL A 191 7.82 2.38 19.75
N MET A 192 8.27 3.63 19.92
CA MET A 192 9.52 3.95 20.68
C MET A 192 9.47 3.47 22.13
N ARG A 193 8.32 3.57 22.79
CA ARG A 193 8.14 3.04 24.17
C ARG A 193 8.26 1.53 24.20
N LYS A 194 7.66 0.79 23.24
CA LYS A 194 7.77 -0.66 23.14
C LYS A 194 9.21 -1.10 22.94
N THR A 195 9.95 -0.42 22.06
CA THR A 195 11.35 -0.71 21.77
C THR A 195 12.24 -0.49 23.02
N LYS A 196 12.04 0.61 23.77
CA LYS A 196 12.76 0.88 25.02
C LYS A 196 12.49 -0.19 26.09
N ILE A 197 11.25 -0.66 26.21
CA ILE A 197 10.88 -1.72 27.16
C ILE A 197 11.56 -3.04 26.76
N ASN A 198 11.52 -3.41 25.49
CA ASN A 198 12.12 -4.65 25.00
C ASN A 198 13.65 -4.67 25.08
N ASN A 199 14.29 -3.52 24.97
CA ASN A 199 15.74 -3.36 25.07
C ASN A 199 16.20 -3.03 26.50
N SER A 200 15.31 -3.07 27.50
CA SER A 200 15.69 -2.86 28.88
C SER A 200 16.57 -4.03 29.40
N PRO A 201 17.60 -3.78 30.26
CA PRO A 201 18.45 -4.85 30.76
C PRO A 201 17.72 -5.98 31.47
N ARG A 202 16.55 -5.70 32.07
CA ARG A 202 15.68 -6.72 32.70
C ARG A 202 15.06 -7.68 31.69
N THR A 203 14.62 -7.21 30.52
CA THR A 203 14.01 -8.05 29.45
C THR A 203 15.07 -8.93 28.81
N LEU A 204 16.28 -8.41 28.58
CA LEU A 204 17.43 -9.16 28.06
C LEU A 204 17.84 -10.29 29.02
N CYS A 205 17.81 -10.04 30.35
CA CYS A 205 18.11 -11.05 31.34
C CYS A 205 17.10 -12.19 31.36
N LEU A 206 15.80 -11.90 31.25
CA LEU A 206 14.72 -12.92 31.22
C LEU A 206 14.78 -13.79 29.96
N THR A 207 15.02 -13.21 28.78
CA THR A 207 15.17 -13.98 27.54
C THR A 207 16.39 -14.88 27.54
N SER A 208 17.51 -14.44 28.13
CA SER A 208 18.73 -15.22 28.33
C SER A 208 18.53 -16.36 29.32
N VAL A 209 17.77 -16.18 30.39
CA VAL A 209 17.42 -17.23 31.36
C VAL A 209 16.49 -18.26 30.78
N MET A 210 15.45 -17.83 30.04
CA MET A 210 14.51 -18.74 29.36
C MET A 210 15.17 -19.55 28.25
N ALA A 211 16.14 -18.98 27.52
CA ALA A 211 16.90 -19.70 26.51
C ALA A 211 17.80 -20.80 27.12
N ARG A 212 18.36 -20.57 28.32
CA ARG A 212 19.13 -21.58 29.06
C ARG A 212 18.28 -22.69 29.63
N MET A 213 17.03 -22.41 30.03
CA MET A 213 16.10 -23.43 30.58
C MET A 213 15.54 -24.36 29.50
N ARG A 214 15.57 -23.97 28.22
CA ARG A 214 15.16 -24.83 27.09
C ARG A 214 16.28 -25.71 26.52
N ALA A 215 17.50 -25.52 26.98
CA ALA A 215 18.69 -26.29 26.53
C ALA A 215 19.10 -27.41 27.51
N HIS A 216 18.30 -27.65 28.54
CA HIS A 216 18.35 -28.78 29.48
C HIS A 216 17.01 -29.53 29.45
#